data_acb9f8edf3a97d56704ee14ea35a2ec3
#
_entry.id   acb9f8edf3a97d56704ee14ea35a2ec3
#
_cell.length_a   1.000
_cell.length_b   1.000
_cell.length_c   1.000
_cell.angle_alpha   90.00
_cell.angle_beta   90.00
_cell.angle_gamma   90.00
#
_symmetry.space_group_name_H-M   'P 1'
#
loop_
_entity.id
_entity.type
_entity.pdbx_description
1 polymer ?
#
loop_
_entity_poly.entity_id
_entity_poly.type
_entity_poly.pdbx_seq_one_letter_code
_entity_poly.pdbx_strand_id
1 'polypeptide(L)'
;AHNITTGSPDVVISIVDSGLDLAHPEFEGMLWINEAEDINNNGVFDPYPASEGGDLDGIDNDNNGFVDDVVGYDHASDAPLEPGAPAGGESHGTHVAGTVAAKNNNGLFGAGVAGGDGSPNSGVRLMINQVFSTGGGGFAEGIVYSADMGAVVSQNSWGYTKPGVFDQPVLDAIDYFRANAGGTDAPIDGG
;
A
#
# COMPACT_ATOMS: atom_id res chain seq x y z
N ALA A 1 -1.09 -19.46 13.49
CA ALA A 1 -0.79 -18.98 12.13
C ALA A 1 0.71 -19.03 11.87
N HIS A 2 1.55 -18.38 12.68
CA HIS A 2 3.00 -18.26 12.45
C HIS A 2 3.78 -19.59 12.44
N ASN A 3 3.22 -20.67 12.95
CA ASN A 3 3.81 -22.02 12.79
C ASN A 3 3.61 -22.63 11.38
N ILE A 4 2.82 -21.96 10.52
CA ILE A 4 2.55 -22.39 9.15
C ILE A 4 3.26 -21.46 8.17
N THR A 5 3.03 -20.15 8.31
CA THR A 5 3.64 -19.09 7.50
C THR A 5 3.65 -17.78 8.26
N THR A 6 4.60 -16.93 7.93
CA THR A 6 4.72 -15.54 8.41
C THR A 6 4.56 -14.53 7.27
N GLY A 7 4.12 -14.99 6.09
CA GLY A 7 4.04 -14.20 4.86
C GLY A 7 5.21 -14.45 3.91
N SER A 8 5.09 -13.97 2.67
CA SER A 8 6.13 -13.98 1.63
C SER A 8 6.26 -12.60 1.02
N PRO A 9 7.45 -12.15 0.64
CA PRO A 9 7.63 -10.88 -0.08
C PRO A 9 6.98 -10.84 -1.47
N ASP A 10 6.67 -12.00 -2.03
CA ASP A 10 5.94 -12.12 -3.31
C ASP A 10 4.45 -11.80 -3.16
N VAL A 11 3.96 -11.66 -1.92
CA VAL A 11 2.55 -11.35 -1.63
C VAL A 11 2.43 -9.86 -1.35
N VAL A 12 1.83 -9.13 -2.26
CA VAL A 12 1.52 -7.70 -2.10
C VAL A 12 0.10 -7.55 -1.55
N ILE A 13 -0.01 -6.84 -0.43
CA ILE A 13 -1.29 -6.49 0.21
C ILE A 13 -1.48 -4.99 0.11
N SER A 14 -2.53 -4.59 -0.60
CA SER A 14 -2.94 -3.18 -0.65
C SER A 14 -3.70 -2.80 0.62
N ILE A 15 -3.32 -1.68 1.21
CA ILE A 15 -4.01 -1.03 2.33
C ILE A 15 -4.76 0.18 1.78
N VAL A 16 -6.06 0.03 1.54
CA VAL A 16 -6.93 1.11 1.07
C VAL A 16 -7.58 1.77 2.29
N ASP A 17 -6.95 2.81 2.80
CA ASP A 17 -7.31 3.39 4.11
C ASP A 17 -6.90 4.88 4.21
N SER A 18 -6.68 5.39 5.41
CA SER A 18 -6.29 6.79 5.68
C SER A 18 -4.80 7.08 5.47
N GLY A 19 -4.06 6.20 4.79
CA GLY A 19 -2.62 6.32 4.61
C GLY A 19 -1.81 5.62 5.70
N LEU A 20 -0.50 5.76 5.65
CA LEU A 20 0.47 5.13 6.55
C LEU A 20 1.47 6.17 7.06
N ASP A 21 1.88 6.06 8.31
CA ASP A 21 3.12 6.69 8.76
C ASP A 21 4.31 5.95 8.15
N LEU A 22 4.79 6.46 7.01
CA LEU A 22 5.86 5.86 6.22
C LEU A 22 7.21 5.82 6.94
N ALA A 23 7.38 6.64 8.00
CA ALA A 23 8.58 6.65 8.84
C ALA A 23 8.46 5.71 10.06
N HIS A 24 7.33 5.02 10.23
CA HIS A 24 7.13 4.16 11.39
C HIS A 24 8.03 2.92 11.34
N PRO A 25 8.84 2.63 12.37
CA PRO A 25 9.89 1.61 12.33
C PRO A 25 9.38 0.17 12.16
N GLU A 26 8.11 -0.09 12.42
CA GLU A 26 7.49 -1.42 12.19
C GLU A 26 7.33 -1.76 10.71
N PHE A 27 7.47 -0.78 9.80
CA PHE A 27 7.30 -1.00 8.36
C PHE A 27 8.62 -0.92 7.58
N GLU A 28 9.76 -0.80 8.26
CA GLU A 28 11.06 -0.82 7.60
C GLU A 28 11.28 -2.12 6.81
N GLY A 29 11.40 -2.01 5.48
CA GLY A 29 11.53 -3.12 4.54
C GLY A 29 10.25 -3.93 4.32
N MET A 30 9.09 -3.40 4.75
CA MET A 30 7.78 -4.03 4.53
C MET A 30 6.96 -3.36 3.43
N LEU A 31 7.42 -2.25 2.88
CA LEU A 31 6.71 -1.56 1.80
C LEU A 31 6.92 -2.27 0.46
N TRP A 32 5.89 -2.28 -0.36
CA TRP A 32 5.98 -2.56 -1.79
C TRP A 32 6.67 -1.36 -2.46
N ILE A 33 7.46 -1.63 -3.47
CA ILE A 33 8.15 -0.59 -4.25
C ILE A 33 7.74 -0.72 -5.71
N ASN A 34 7.26 0.36 -6.30
CA ASN A 34 7.15 0.49 -7.75
C ASN A 34 8.56 0.69 -8.32
N GLU A 35 9.13 -0.35 -8.93
CA GLU A 35 10.50 -0.33 -9.42
C GLU A 35 10.74 0.74 -10.49
N ALA A 36 9.70 1.16 -11.21
CA ALA A 36 9.82 2.20 -12.22
C ALA A 36 9.94 3.60 -11.62
N GLU A 37 9.39 3.80 -10.43
CA GLU A 37 9.41 5.05 -9.67
C GLU A 37 10.55 5.08 -8.62
N ASP A 38 11.27 3.97 -8.41
CA ASP A 38 12.51 3.91 -7.61
C ASP A 38 13.69 4.44 -8.44
N ILE A 39 13.82 5.76 -8.48
CA ILE A 39 14.75 6.47 -9.39
C ILE A 39 16.21 6.14 -9.08
N ASN A 40 16.54 5.93 -7.82
CA ASN A 40 17.90 5.58 -7.41
C ASN A 40 18.18 4.06 -7.44
N ASN A 41 17.15 3.23 -7.70
CA ASN A 41 17.21 1.77 -7.85
C ASN A 41 17.80 1.05 -6.63
N ASN A 42 17.44 1.47 -5.43
CA ASN A 42 17.95 0.87 -4.20
C ASN A 42 16.92 -0.05 -3.49
N GLY A 43 15.67 -0.09 -3.97
CA GLY A 43 14.59 -0.92 -3.41
C GLY A 43 14.04 -0.41 -2.09
N VAL A 44 14.24 0.88 -1.78
CA VAL A 44 13.77 1.54 -0.57
C VAL A 44 13.12 2.87 -0.96
N PHE A 45 12.02 3.23 -0.36
CA PHE A 45 11.42 4.55 -0.58
C PHE A 45 12.24 5.65 0.10
N ASP A 46 12.84 6.50 -0.71
CA ASP A 46 13.59 7.68 -0.31
C ASP A 46 12.79 8.95 -0.64
N PRO A 47 12.01 9.51 0.31
CA PRO A 47 11.06 10.59 0.07
C PRO A 47 11.74 11.96 -0.09
N TYR A 48 12.74 12.03 -0.92
CA TYR A 48 13.50 13.24 -1.25
C TYR A 48 13.47 13.47 -2.75
N PRO A 49 13.70 14.72 -3.22
CA PRO A 49 13.87 14.97 -4.64
C PRO A 49 15.00 14.13 -5.26
N ALA A 50 14.79 13.64 -6.47
CA ALA A 50 15.81 12.87 -7.21
C ALA A 50 17.14 13.63 -7.35
N SER A 51 17.10 14.97 -7.42
CA SER A 51 18.29 15.83 -7.39
C SER A 51 19.11 15.75 -6.11
N GLU A 52 18.52 15.23 -5.02
CA GLU A 52 19.15 15.01 -3.71
C GLU A 52 19.40 13.51 -3.43
N GLY A 53 19.16 12.65 -4.43
CA GLY A 53 19.38 11.22 -4.35
C GLY A 53 18.15 10.41 -3.90
N GLY A 54 16.98 11.03 -3.84
CA GLY A 54 15.70 10.36 -3.55
C GLY A 54 14.98 9.88 -4.80
N ASP A 55 13.70 9.54 -4.65
CA ASP A 55 12.88 8.94 -5.69
C ASP A 55 11.89 9.92 -6.34
N LEU A 56 11.66 11.08 -5.73
CA LEU A 56 10.65 12.03 -6.19
C LEU A 56 11.23 12.93 -7.29
N ASP A 57 10.85 12.69 -8.55
CA ASP A 57 11.29 13.50 -9.69
C ASP A 57 10.17 14.32 -10.37
N GLY A 58 8.91 14.07 -9.95
CA GLY A 58 7.72 14.73 -10.48
C GLY A 58 7.30 14.20 -11.85
N ILE A 59 7.72 13.00 -12.22
CA ILE A 59 7.41 12.34 -13.49
C ILE A 59 6.69 11.02 -13.17
N ASP A 60 5.72 10.66 -13.98
CA ASP A 60 5.13 9.33 -14.04
C ASP A 60 6.01 8.46 -14.95
N ASN A 61 6.91 7.70 -14.34
CA ASN A 61 7.98 7.00 -15.05
C ASN A 61 7.52 5.70 -15.73
N ASP A 62 6.42 5.10 -15.26
CA ASP A 62 5.82 3.91 -15.87
C ASP A 62 4.60 4.23 -16.75
N ASN A 63 4.17 5.50 -16.80
CA ASN A 63 3.03 5.98 -17.56
C ASN A 63 1.70 5.32 -17.15
N ASN A 64 1.54 5.04 -15.86
CA ASN A 64 0.33 4.47 -15.29
C ASN A 64 -0.72 5.54 -14.92
N GLY A 65 -0.37 6.81 -14.96
CA GLY A 65 -1.21 7.97 -14.63
C GLY A 65 -0.99 8.54 -13.23
N PHE A 66 -0.06 7.96 -12.45
CA PHE A 66 0.22 8.36 -11.06
C PHE A 66 1.69 8.77 -10.93
N VAL A 67 1.93 10.04 -10.62
CA VAL A 67 3.27 10.62 -10.51
C VAL A 67 3.91 10.24 -9.18
N ASP A 68 5.16 9.77 -9.18
CA ASP A 68 5.92 9.43 -7.98
C ASP A 68 5.17 8.43 -7.04
N ASP A 69 4.50 7.42 -7.57
CA ASP A 69 3.73 6.41 -6.82
C ASP A 69 4.60 5.27 -6.27
N VAL A 70 5.76 5.61 -5.72
CA VAL A 70 6.84 4.69 -5.32
C VAL A 70 6.39 3.58 -4.37
N VAL A 71 5.48 3.88 -3.43
CA VAL A 71 4.96 2.92 -2.42
C VAL A 71 3.44 2.83 -2.42
N GLY A 72 2.81 3.41 -3.44
CA GLY A 72 1.37 3.61 -3.57
C GLY A 72 1.05 5.10 -3.73
N TYR A 73 -0.23 5.49 -3.54
CA TYR A 73 -0.69 6.82 -3.93
C TYR A 73 -1.75 7.41 -2.99
N ASP A 74 -1.82 8.72 -2.88
CA ASP A 74 -2.94 9.45 -2.25
C ASP A 74 -4.02 9.78 -3.29
N HIS A 75 -4.95 8.84 -3.48
CA HIS A 75 -6.08 8.98 -4.40
C HIS A 75 -7.11 10.03 -3.96
N ALA A 76 -7.11 10.40 -2.68
CA ALA A 76 -8.02 11.42 -2.18
C ALA A 76 -7.58 12.83 -2.54
N SER A 77 -6.28 13.04 -2.72
CA SER A 77 -5.67 14.34 -3.06
C SER A 77 -5.08 14.37 -4.48
N ASP A 78 -5.08 13.22 -5.18
CA ASP A 78 -4.42 13.02 -6.47
C ASP A 78 -2.95 13.48 -6.43
N ALA A 79 -2.17 12.83 -5.55
CA ALA A 79 -0.79 13.22 -5.26
C ALA A 79 0.06 12.04 -4.75
N PRO A 80 1.41 12.11 -4.86
CA PRO A 80 2.30 11.20 -4.17
C PRO A 80 2.01 11.14 -2.67
N LEU A 81 2.34 10.01 -2.05
CA LEU A 81 2.28 9.90 -0.59
C LEU A 81 3.34 10.78 0.07
N GLU A 82 2.91 11.57 1.04
CA GLU A 82 3.80 12.41 1.83
C GLU A 82 4.62 11.59 2.83
N PRO A 83 5.90 11.92 3.03
CA PRO A 83 6.74 11.26 4.03
C PRO A 83 6.22 11.50 5.44
N GLY A 84 6.30 10.46 6.29
CA GLY A 84 5.85 10.52 7.68
C GLY A 84 4.38 10.17 7.87
N ALA A 85 3.78 10.67 8.94
CA ALA A 85 2.38 10.41 9.26
C ALA A 85 1.44 11.11 8.28
N PRO A 86 0.31 10.47 7.92
CA PRO A 86 -0.67 11.04 7.01
C PRO A 86 -1.17 12.42 7.45
N ALA A 87 -1.52 13.26 6.49
CA ALA A 87 -2.04 14.59 6.75
C ALA A 87 -3.26 14.54 7.70
N GLY A 88 -3.27 15.43 8.70
CA GLY A 88 -4.34 15.46 9.70
C GLY A 88 -4.11 14.54 10.91
N GLY A 89 -2.99 13.80 10.96
CA GLY A 89 -2.65 12.92 12.09
C GLY A 89 -3.51 11.65 12.15
N GLU A 90 -4.09 11.24 11.04
CA GLU A 90 -4.87 10.01 10.93
C GLU A 90 -3.94 8.80 11.15
N SER A 91 -4.29 7.97 12.10
CA SER A 91 -3.49 6.78 12.47
C SER A 91 -4.19 5.46 12.16
N HIS A 92 -5.41 5.53 11.61
CA HIS A 92 -6.23 4.33 11.39
C HIS A 92 -5.56 3.38 10.39
N GLY A 93 -5.17 3.86 9.21
CA GLY A 93 -4.47 3.05 8.21
C GLY A 93 -3.12 2.51 8.70
N THR A 94 -2.36 3.31 9.47
CA THR A 94 -1.13 2.84 10.13
C THR A 94 -1.40 1.68 11.08
N HIS A 95 -2.46 1.75 11.90
CA HIS A 95 -2.85 0.65 12.80
C HIS A 95 -3.33 -0.58 12.04
N VAL A 96 -4.12 -0.39 10.98
CA VAL A 96 -4.58 -1.47 10.10
C VAL A 96 -3.39 -2.17 9.44
N ALA A 97 -2.48 -1.41 8.83
CA ALA A 97 -1.25 -1.93 8.24
C ALA A 97 -0.40 -2.70 9.26
N GLY A 98 -0.28 -2.20 10.49
CA GLY A 98 0.41 -2.87 11.58
C GLY A 98 -0.21 -4.21 11.96
N THR A 99 -1.54 -4.30 11.97
CA THR A 99 -2.24 -5.58 12.19
C THR A 99 -1.91 -6.59 11.09
N VAL A 100 -1.79 -6.13 9.83
CA VAL A 100 -1.43 -6.97 8.70
C VAL A 100 0.03 -7.40 8.76
N ALA A 101 0.96 -6.45 8.88
CA ALA A 101 2.37 -6.69 8.61
C ALA A 101 3.37 -5.88 9.45
N ALA A 102 3.03 -5.48 10.69
CA ALA A 102 4.08 -5.00 11.59
C ALA A 102 5.19 -6.05 11.69
N LYS A 103 6.44 -5.62 11.54
CA LYS A 103 7.61 -6.50 11.42
C LYS A 103 7.79 -7.36 12.67
N ASN A 104 7.77 -8.68 12.49
CA ASN A 104 7.91 -9.62 13.61
C ASN A 104 9.37 -9.74 14.05
N ASN A 105 9.57 -10.03 15.33
CA ASN A 105 10.89 -10.31 15.94
C ASN A 105 11.93 -9.17 15.81
N ASN A 106 11.50 -7.95 15.58
CA ASN A 106 12.38 -6.76 15.53
C ASN A 106 12.66 -6.15 16.91
N GLY A 107 12.02 -6.66 17.97
CA GLY A 107 12.19 -6.16 19.35
C GLY A 107 11.42 -4.87 19.63
N LEU A 108 10.54 -4.44 18.74
CA LEU A 108 9.69 -3.26 18.88
C LEU A 108 8.25 -3.65 19.31
N PHE A 109 7.30 -2.79 19.02
CA PHE A 109 5.96 -2.73 19.64
C PHE A 109 5.09 -3.97 19.45
N GLY A 110 4.94 -4.46 18.22
CA GLY A 110 3.93 -5.45 17.88
C GLY A 110 4.41 -6.55 16.95
N ALA A 111 3.45 -7.33 16.45
CA ALA A 111 3.69 -8.36 15.45
C ALA A 111 2.47 -8.44 14.55
N GLY A 112 2.64 -8.24 13.27
CA GLY A 112 1.60 -8.41 12.26
C GLY A 112 1.34 -9.89 11.95
N VAL A 113 0.18 -10.17 11.37
CA VAL A 113 -0.19 -11.53 10.96
C VAL A 113 0.80 -12.08 9.93
N ALA A 114 1.29 -11.22 9.03
CA ALA A 114 2.19 -11.54 7.93
C ALA A 114 3.48 -10.70 7.94
N GLY A 115 3.93 -10.27 9.12
CA GLY A 115 5.10 -9.40 9.33
C GLY A 115 6.46 -10.10 9.25
N GLY A 116 6.53 -11.27 8.63
CA GLY A 116 7.76 -12.03 8.48
C GLY A 116 8.18 -12.81 9.72
N ASP A 117 9.40 -13.31 9.70
CA ASP A 117 10.02 -14.06 10.81
C ASP A 117 11.17 -13.30 11.48
N GLY A 118 11.41 -12.06 11.07
CA GLY A 118 12.51 -11.20 11.52
C GLY A 118 13.76 -11.29 10.65
N SER A 119 13.82 -12.22 9.69
CA SER A 119 14.90 -12.24 8.70
C SER A 119 14.73 -11.13 7.66
N PRO A 120 15.82 -10.68 7.02
CA PRO A 120 15.71 -9.74 5.91
C PRO A 120 14.78 -10.25 4.79
N ASN A 121 13.99 -9.35 4.23
CA ASN A 121 13.05 -9.64 3.14
C ASN A 121 12.00 -10.72 3.44
N SER A 122 11.71 -11.02 4.71
CA SER A 122 10.58 -11.85 5.09
C SER A 122 9.28 -11.04 5.23
N GLY A 123 8.14 -11.71 5.28
CA GLY A 123 6.82 -11.07 5.37
C GLY A 123 6.29 -10.58 4.02
N VAL A 124 5.07 -10.07 4.04
CA VAL A 124 4.40 -9.52 2.86
C VAL A 124 4.92 -8.12 2.51
N ARG A 125 4.50 -7.59 1.37
CA ARG A 125 4.72 -6.19 0.99
C ARG A 125 3.42 -5.40 1.06
N LEU A 126 3.49 -4.21 1.62
CA LEU A 126 2.36 -3.30 1.78
C LEU A 126 2.39 -2.23 0.70
N MET A 127 1.35 -2.17 -0.10
CA MET A 127 1.05 -1.10 -1.05
C MET A 127 0.05 -0.15 -0.40
N ILE A 128 0.34 1.14 -0.35
CA ILE A 128 -0.44 2.10 0.43
C ILE A 128 -1.32 2.95 -0.48
N ASN A 129 -2.63 2.84 -0.31
CA ASN A 129 -3.61 3.60 -1.06
C ASN A 129 -4.42 4.48 -0.10
N GLN A 130 -4.06 5.76 -0.03
CA GLN A 130 -4.75 6.72 0.83
C GLN A 130 -6.02 7.22 0.16
N VAL A 131 -7.17 6.99 0.80
CA VAL A 131 -8.50 7.36 0.29
C VAL A 131 -9.28 8.23 1.27
N PHE A 132 -8.74 8.46 2.47
CA PHE A 132 -9.27 9.38 3.47
C PHE A 132 -8.27 10.52 3.68
N SER A 133 -8.57 11.67 3.13
CA SER A 133 -7.90 12.94 3.41
C SER A 133 -8.96 14.01 3.66
N THR A 134 -8.56 15.28 3.70
CA THR A 134 -9.44 16.43 4.00
C THR A 134 -10.69 16.55 3.09
N GLY A 135 -10.79 15.76 2.01
CA GLY A 135 -11.97 15.69 1.13
C GLY A 135 -12.59 14.30 1.03
N GLY A 136 -11.83 13.26 1.35
CA GLY A 136 -12.18 11.88 1.05
C GLY A 136 -12.38 11.63 -0.45
N GLY A 137 -11.98 10.49 -0.95
CA GLY A 137 -12.18 10.18 -2.38
C GLY A 137 -11.27 9.08 -2.87
N GLY A 138 -11.39 8.75 -4.16
CA GLY A 138 -10.51 7.76 -4.79
C GLY A 138 -10.74 6.31 -4.37
N PHE A 139 -11.85 5.99 -3.67
CA PHE A 139 -12.10 4.62 -3.16
C PHE A 139 -12.09 3.56 -4.26
N ALA A 140 -12.81 3.82 -5.34
CA ALA A 140 -12.84 2.90 -6.48
C ALA A 140 -11.50 2.87 -7.21
N GLU A 141 -10.89 4.03 -7.40
CA GLU A 141 -9.60 4.19 -8.07
C GLU A 141 -8.48 3.46 -7.31
N GLY A 142 -8.39 3.63 -5.99
CA GLY A 142 -7.39 2.92 -5.17
C GLY A 142 -7.54 1.40 -5.19
N ILE A 143 -8.77 0.88 -5.32
CA ILE A 143 -9.01 -0.57 -5.48
C ILE A 143 -8.57 -1.04 -6.89
N VAL A 144 -8.88 -0.28 -7.94
CA VAL A 144 -8.46 -0.59 -9.33
C VAL A 144 -6.94 -0.52 -9.45
N TYR A 145 -6.33 0.59 -8.99
CA TYR A 145 -4.88 0.76 -8.92
C TYR A 145 -4.21 -0.43 -8.22
N SER A 146 -4.76 -0.86 -7.09
CA SER A 146 -4.22 -2.02 -6.35
C SER A 146 -4.12 -3.28 -7.20
N ALA A 147 -5.16 -3.55 -8.03
CA ALA A 147 -5.17 -4.72 -8.91
C ALA A 147 -4.12 -4.58 -10.02
N ASP A 148 -4.07 -3.42 -10.66
CA ASP A 148 -3.20 -3.14 -11.82
C ASP A 148 -1.71 -3.17 -11.40
N MET A 149 -1.40 -2.69 -10.20
CA MET A 149 -0.05 -2.66 -9.62
C MET A 149 0.34 -3.97 -8.90
N GLY A 150 -0.45 -5.03 -9.04
CA GLY A 150 -0.05 -6.38 -8.65
C GLY A 150 -0.40 -6.80 -7.23
N ALA A 151 -1.21 -6.05 -6.49
CA ALA A 151 -1.71 -6.51 -5.21
C ALA A 151 -2.63 -7.73 -5.38
N VAL A 152 -2.48 -8.72 -4.50
CA VAL A 152 -3.29 -9.96 -4.50
C VAL A 152 -4.33 -9.96 -3.36
N VAL A 153 -4.21 -9.03 -2.42
CA VAL A 153 -5.20 -8.80 -1.35
C VAL A 153 -5.45 -7.31 -1.27
N SER A 154 -6.72 -6.91 -1.24
CA SER A 154 -7.13 -5.53 -0.93
C SER A 154 -7.78 -5.49 0.44
N GLN A 155 -7.14 -4.80 1.37
CA GLN A 155 -7.61 -4.62 2.73
C GLN A 155 -8.34 -3.28 2.84
N ASN A 156 -9.61 -3.32 3.29
CA ASN A 156 -10.52 -2.19 3.33
C ASN A 156 -11.24 -2.15 4.70
N SER A 157 -10.76 -1.33 5.64
CA SER A 157 -11.33 -1.20 7.00
C SER A 157 -12.26 -0.01 7.14
N TRP A 158 -13.14 0.18 6.18
CA TRP A 158 -14.12 1.27 6.15
C TRP A 158 -15.47 0.80 5.62
N GLY A 159 -16.46 1.67 5.63
CA GLY A 159 -17.79 1.34 5.14
C GLY A 159 -18.74 2.54 5.17
N TYR A 160 -19.96 2.30 4.72
CA TYR A 160 -20.98 3.33 4.65
C TYR A 160 -21.69 3.52 6.00
N THR A 161 -21.98 4.77 6.34
CA THR A 161 -22.64 5.12 7.61
C THR A 161 -24.14 4.82 7.62
N LYS A 162 -24.74 4.56 6.45
CA LYS A 162 -26.17 4.25 6.31
C LYS A 162 -26.36 2.82 5.82
N PRO A 163 -27.15 1.96 6.50
CA PRO A 163 -27.44 0.62 6.04
C PRO A 163 -28.13 0.62 4.65
N GLY A 164 -27.72 -0.31 3.78
CA GLY A 164 -28.28 -0.47 2.45
C GLY A 164 -27.88 0.59 1.42
N VAL A 165 -26.98 1.51 1.78
CA VAL A 165 -26.35 2.42 0.83
C VAL A 165 -25.03 1.81 0.37
N PHE A 166 -24.76 1.88 -0.90
CA PHE A 166 -23.52 1.47 -1.52
C PHE A 166 -23.22 2.39 -2.71
N ASP A 167 -21.96 2.44 -3.09
CA ASP A 167 -21.50 3.22 -4.25
C ASP A 167 -21.18 2.25 -5.39
N GLN A 168 -21.86 2.40 -6.53
CA GLN A 168 -21.71 1.48 -7.66
C GLN A 168 -20.26 1.45 -8.18
N PRO A 169 -19.52 2.56 -8.34
CA PRO A 169 -18.12 2.53 -8.71
C PRO A 169 -17.24 1.67 -7.79
N VAL A 170 -17.50 1.67 -6.49
CA VAL A 170 -16.77 0.83 -5.54
C VAL A 170 -17.08 -0.66 -5.73
N LEU A 171 -18.33 -1.01 -5.99
CA LEU A 171 -18.70 -2.41 -6.29
C LEU A 171 -18.06 -2.88 -7.59
N ASP A 172 -18.07 -2.04 -8.63
CA ASP A 172 -17.46 -2.34 -9.93
C ASP A 172 -15.92 -2.50 -9.77
N ALA A 173 -15.28 -1.68 -8.93
CA ALA A 173 -13.85 -1.79 -8.62
C ALA A 173 -13.52 -3.08 -7.85
N ILE A 174 -14.38 -3.53 -6.93
CA ILE A 174 -14.22 -4.82 -6.24
C ILE A 174 -14.32 -5.98 -7.24
N ASP A 175 -15.28 -5.94 -8.16
CA ASP A 175 -15.40 -6.95 -9.21
C ASP A 175 -14.21 -6.92 -10.18
N TYR A 176 -13.68 -5.73 -10.49
CA TYR A 176 -12.46 -5.57 -11.26
C TYR A 176 -11.26 -6.19 -10.53
N PHE A 177 -11.07 -5.88 -9.24
CA PHE A 177 -9.99 -6.45 -8.43
C PHE A 177 -10.04 -7.97 -8.42
N ARG A 178 -11.20 -8.56 -8.20
CA ARG A 178 -11.40 -10.03 -8.22
C ARG A 178 -11.02 -10.68 -9.56
N ALA A 179 -11.13 -9.95 -10.66
CA ALA A 179 -10.82 -10.45 -12.00
C ALA A 179 -9.36 -10.22 -12.41
N ASN A 180 -8.69 -9.22 -11.83
CA ASN A 180 -7.39 -8.72 -12.31
C ASN A 180 -6.31 -8.63 -11.22
N ALA A 181 -6.61 -9.02 -9.97
CA ALA A 181 -5.65 -8.97 -8.88
C ALA A 181 -4.35 -9.70 -9.21
N GLY A 182 -3.21 -9.11 -8.84
CA GLY A 182 -1.90 -9.62 -9.14
C GLY A 182 -1.29 -9.10 -10.44
N GLY A 183 -1.98 -8.20 -11.15
CA GLY A 183 -1.51 -7.64 -12.44
C GLY A 183 -1.47 -8.67 -13.57
N THR A 184 -0.95 -8.25 -14.71
CA THR A 184 -0.89 -9.09 -15.93
C THR A 184 0.18 -10.18 -15.87
N ASP A 185 1.17 -10.04 -14.98
CA ASP A 185 2.31 -10.95 -14.84
C ASP A 185 2.30 -11.71 -13.50
N ALA A 186 1.15 -11.75 -12.84
CA ALA A 186 1.04 -12.33 -11.51
C ALA A 186 1.39 -13.82 -11.48
N PRO A 187 2.21 -14.25 -10.53
CA PRO A 187 2.47 -15.67 -10.30
C PRO A 187 1.30 -16.40 -9.62
N ILE A 188 0.25 -15.68 -9.24
CA ILE A 188 -0.93 -16.20 -8.55
C ILE A 188 -2.16 -15.87 -9.38
N ASP A 189 -2.85 -16.89 -9.91
CA ASP A 189 -4.16 -16.71 -10.54
C ASP A 189 -5.08 -15.95 -9.59
N GLY A 190 -5.73 -14.92 -10.11
CA GLY A 190 -6.51 -13.91 -9.39
C GLY A 190 -7.39 -14.47 -8.26
N GLY A 191 -7.40 -13.73 -7.17
CA GLY A 191 -8.00 -14.10 -5.88
C GLY A 191 -9.50 -14.32 -5.87
#